data_90b0c0f2c01b8752db4910abaaca5645
#
_entry.id   90b0c0f2c01b8752db4910abaaca5645
#
_cell.length_a   1.000
_cell.length_b   1.000
_cell.length_c   1.000
_cell.angle_alpha   90.00
_cell.angle_beta   90.00
_cell.angle_gamma   90.00
#
_symmetry.space_group_name_H-M   'P 1'
#
loop_
_entity.id
_entity.type
_entity.pdbx_description
1 polymer ?
#
loop_
_entity_poly.entity_id
_entity_poly.type
_entity_poly.pdbx_seq_one_letter_code
_entity_poly.pdbx_strand_id
1 'polypeptide(L)'
;MYIFKCAVVGAGAMGGEIAQVISWSGLPVVLKDVDQKALDHGMATARAIYQRRVDKGKLTKAEMDEKLALISPTLSYDEFGDVDFVIEAVPEKLEIKKSVFAELDRVCQSTAILATNTSALSITALAAATKRPTQVVGFHFFNPASVMKLIEVVSGAQTSQDTMETAVSFAEELRKIPVKVKECAGFVVNRVLMASMIEILRAQEELHVPYDQVDALVQAKGGVPMGPFLLADMLGLDIALDVAGTLEKAYGPRFAAPKELRDLVAAGKLGVKTGQGFYTHTSGDR
;
A
#
# COMPACT_ATOMS: atom_id res chain seq x y z
N MET A 1 -16.07 17.09 -3.99
CA MET A 1 -16.20 17.37 -2.51
C MET A 1 -14.86 17.89 -2.01
N TYR A 2 -14.84 18.86 -1.07
CA TYR A 2 -13.60 19.24 -0.38
C TYR A 2 -13.39 18.36 0.83
N ILE A 3 -12.12 18.02 1.13
CA ILE A 3 -11.73 17.17 2.25
C ILE A 3 -11.01 18.06 3.28
N PHE A 4 -11.58 18.17 4.47
CA PHE A 4 -11.05 19.00 5.57
C PHE A 4 -10.45 18.15 6.69
N LYS A 5 -10.96 16.93 6.91
CA LYS A 5 -10.49 16.01 7.94
C LYS A 5 -10.49 14.58 7.41
N CYS A 6 -9.38 13.88 7.68
CA CYS A 6 -9.19 12.49 7.26
C CYS A 6 -9.12 11.55 8.47
N ALA A 7 -9.27 10.26 8.22
CA ALA A 7 -8.90 9.23 9.17
C ALA A 7 -8.14 8.09 8.47
N VAL A 8 -7.25 7.45 9.23
CA VAL A 8 -6.57 6.21 8.84
C VAL A 8 -6.90 5.15 9.88
N VAL A 9 -7.43 4.02 9.46
CA VAL A 9 -7.76 2.89 10.33
C VAL A 9 -6.77 1.76 10.10
N GLY A 10 -6.03 1.42 11.14
CA GLY A 10 -4.87 0.55 11.11
C GLY A 10 -3.57 1.37 11.16
N ALA A 11 -2.82 1.27 12.27
CA ALA A 11 -1.57 2.00 12.51
C ALA A 11 -0.32 1.12 12.25
N GLY A 12 -0.49 0.02 11.51
CA GLY A 12 0.59 -0.88 11.12
C GLY A 12 1.58 -0.25 10.11
N ALA A 13 2.26 -1.10 9.35
CA ALA A 13 3.34 -0.70 8.43
C ALA A 13 2.98 0.46 7.50
N MET A 14 1.77 0.46 6.92
CA MET A 14 1.33 1.51 5.98
C MET A 14 0.62 2.67 6.69
N GLY A 15 -0.16 2.40 7.76
CA GLY A 15 -1.06 3.41 8.34
C GLY A 15 -0.34 4.62 8.90
N GLY A 16 0.76 4.42 9.63
CA GLY A 16 1.59 5.52 10.14
C GLY A 16 2.20 6.38 9.03
N GLU A 17 2.64 5.77 7.93
CA GLU A 17 3.15 6.50 6.76
C GLU A 17 2.04 7.25 6.01
N ILE A 18 0.86 6.64 5.85
CA ILE A 18 -0.30 7.30 5.22
C ILE A 18 -0.73 8.51 6.05
N ALA A 19 -0.83 8.38 7.38
CA ALA A 19 -1.13 9.49 8.26
C ALA A 19 -0.07 10.61 8.15
N GLN A 20 1.21 10.25 8.04
CA GLN A 20 2.29 11.22 7.80
C GLN A 20 2.12 11.93 6.46
N VAL A 21 1.75 11.24 5.38
CA VAL A 21 1.52 11.86 4.06
C VAL A 21 0.36 12.85 4.13
N ILE A 22 -0.73 12.51 4.82
CA ILE A 22 -1.89 13.40 5.00
C ILE A 22 -1.51 14.64 5.81
N SER A 23 -0.87 14.47 6.97
CA SER A 23 -0.43 15.58 7.81
C SER A 23 0.64 16.47 7.14
N TRP A 24 1.46 15.89 6.25
CA TRP A 24 2.39 16.66 5.42
C TRP A 24 1.67 17.67 4.51
N SER A 25 0.50 17.30 3.98
CA SER A 25 -0.33 18.20 3.15
C SER A 25 -1.04 19.30 3.96
N GLY A 26 -0.98 19.24 5.29
CA GLY A 26 -1.60 20.22 6.19
C GLY A 26 -3.00 19.85 6.65
N LEU A 27 -3.45 18.62 6.39
CA LEU A 27 -4.77 18.14 6.78
C LEU A 27 -4.73 17.42 8.14
N PRO A 28 -5.70 17.68 9.02
CA PRO A 28 -5.92 16.90 10.22
C PRO A 28 -6.24 15.44 9.88
N VAL A 29 -5.65 14.50 10.61
CA VAL A 29 -5.88 13.06 10.42
C VAL A 29 -5.98 12.33 11.75
N VAL A 30 -7.04 11.56 11.91
CA VAL A 30 -7.22 10.63 13.03
C VAL A 30 -6.54 9.32 12.67
N LEU A 31 -5.55 8.88 13.45
CA LEU A 31 -4.90 7.58 13.29
C LEU A 31 -5.48 6.61 14.33
N LYS A 32 -6.26 5.63 13.88
CA LYS A 32 -6.98 4.68 14.73
C LYS A 32 -6.41 3.28 14.63
N ASP A 33 -6.21 2.64 15.77
CA ASP A 33 -5.99 1.19 15.85
C ASP A 33 -6.77 0.59 17.03
N VAL A 34 -6.77 -0.73 17.13
CA VAL A 34 -7.36 -1.47 18.27
C VAL A 34 -6.34 -1.72 19.37
N ASP A 35 -5.05 -1.57 19.07
CA ASP A 35 -3.91 -1.83 19.97
C ASP A 35 -3.03 -0.60 20.14
N GLN A 36 -2.75 -0.24 21.39
CA GLN A 36 -1.89 0.90 21.74
C GLN A 36 -0.49 0.76 21.17
N LYS A 37 0.08 -0.46 21.16
CA LYS A 37 1.42 -0.68 20.58
C LYS A 37 1.46 -0.40 19.07
N ALA A 38 0.39 -0.73 18.36
CA ALA A 38 0.27 -0.41 16.95
C ALA A 38 0.19 1.10 16.73
N LEU A 39 -0.59 1.83 17.55
CA LEU A 39 -0.65 3.29 17.53
C LEU A 39 0.71 3.93 17.81
N ASP A 40 1.40 3.47 18.85
CA ASP A 40 2.73 3.97 19.22
C ASP A 40 3.73 3.73 18.08
N HIS A 41 3.66 2.56 17.43
CA HIS A 41 4.48 2.25 16.27
C HIS A 41 4.16 3.16 15.07
N GLY A 42 2.89 3.37 14.75
CA GLY A 42 2.47 4.26 13.66
C GLY A 42 2.92 5.70 13.88
N MET A 43 2.76 6.21 15.11
CA MET A 43 3.25 7.54 15.49
C MET A 43 4.77 7.65 15.46
N ALA A 44 5.49 6.62 15.90
CA ALA A 44 6.95 6.56 15.81
C ALA A 44 7.42 6.56 14.35
N THR A 45 6.73 5.83 13.47
CA THR A 45 7.00 5.81 12.02
C THR A 45 6.83 7.19 11.40
N ALA A 46 5.70 7.87 11.66
CA ALA A 46 5.46 9.23 11.18
C ALA A 46 6.55 10.21 11.68
N ARG A 47 6.88 10.14 12.97
CA ARG A 47 7.95 10.96 13.58
C ARG A 47 9.31 10.70 12.94
N ALA A 48 9.69 9.45 12.71
CA ALA A 48 10.96 9.09 12.10
C ALA A 48 11.11 9.62 10.65
N ILE A 49 10.00 9.65 9.89
CA ILE A 49 9.99 10.23 8.54
C ILE A 49 10.25 11.75 8.61
N TYR A 50 9.61 12.46 9.52
CA TYR A 50 9.84 13.89 9.72
C TYR A 50 11.25 14.17 10.25
N GLN A 51 11.72 13.39 11.24
CA GLN A 51 13.06 13.56 11.82
C GLN A 51 14.16 13.45 10.75
N ARG A 52 14.06 12.47 9.84
CA ARG A 52 14.99 12.35 8.71
C ARG A 52 15.03 13.59 7.82
N ARG A 53 13.93 14.36 7.72
CA ARG A 53 13.91 15.63 6.97
C ARG A 53 14.55 16.77 7.77
N VAL A 54 14.37 16.77 9.09
CA VAL A 54 15.05 17.72 9.98
C VAL A 54 16.56 17.49 9.95
N ASP A 55 17.01 16.24 10.07
CA ASP A 55 18.43 15.86 10.03
C ASP A 55 19.10 16.25 8.70
N LYS A 56 18.33 16.27 7.61
CA LYS A 56 18.78 16.72 6.28
C LYS A 56 18.63 18.23 6.05
N GLY A 57 18.25 19.01 7.06
CA GLY A 57 18.01 20.45 6.96
C GLY A 57 16.86 20.85 6.02
N LYS A 58 15.94 19.93 5.72
CA LYS A 58 14.78 20.16 4.82
C LYS A 58 13.51 20.52 5.57
N LEU A 59 13.53 20.50 6.88
CA LEU A 59 12.44 20.84 7.79
C LEU A 59 13.04 21.32 9.11
N THR A 60 12.43 22.30 9.74
CA THR A 60 12.75 22.70 11.10
C THR A 60 12.07 21.81 12.13
N LYS A 61 12.58 21.81 13.37
CA LYS A 61 11.93 21.07 14.47
C LYS A 61 10.52 21.59 14.74
N ALA A 62 10.32 22.91 14.68
CA ALA A 62 9.00 23.53 14.90
C ALA A 62 7.98 23.07 13.84
N GLU A 63 8.36 23.12 12.55
CA GLU A 63 7.51 22.61 11.47
C GLU A 63 7.21 21.10 11.62
N MET A 64 8.17 20.31 12.08
CA MET A 64 7.93 18.89 12.38
C MET A 64 6.87 18.74 13.48
N ASP A 65 6.99 19.49 14.56
CA ASP A 65 6.07 19.40 15.70
C ASP A 65 4.65 19.87 15.30
N GLU A 66 4.53 20.92 14.48
CA GLU A 66 3.26 21.38 13.87
C GLU A 66 2.61 20.27 13.00
N LYS A 67 3.40 19.62 12.14
CA LYS A 67 2.89 18.55 11.28
C LYS A 67 2.45 17.31 12.08
N LEU A 68 3.21 16.94 13.12
CA LEU A 68 2.85 15.85 14.01
C LEU A 68 1.59 16.14 14.82
N ALA A 69 1.36 17.40 15.22
CA ALA A 69 0.17 17.82 15.94
C ALA A 69 -1.12 17.66 15.10
N LEU A 70 -1.03 17.52 13.77
CA LEU A 70 -2.17 17.21 12.92
C LEU A 70 -2.58 15.73 12.97
N ILE A 71 -1.78 14.85 13.59
CA ILE A 71 -2.10 13.43 13.71
C ILE A 71 -2.66 13.18 15.12
N SER A 72 -3.92 12.78 15.22
CA SER A 72 -4.61 12.44 16.48
C SER A 72 -4.68 10.91 16.62
N PRO A 73 -3.84 10.27 17.45
CA PRO A 73 -3.93 8.83 17.67
C PRO A 73 -5.11 8.49 18.60
N THR A 74 -5.88 7.44 18.25
CA THR A 74 -7.04 7.01 19.06
C THR A 74 -7.27 5.49 19.00
N LEU A 75 -7.87 4.93 20.05
CA LEU A 75 -8.34 3.55 20.09
C LEU A 75 -9.84 3.43 19.76
N SER A 76 -10.56 4.54 19.73
CA SER A 76 -12.02 4.58 19.51
C SER A 76 -12.39 5.22 18.19
N TYR A 77 -13.68 5.19 17.84
CA TYR A 77 -14.26 5.87 16.68
C TYR A 77 -14.95 7.20 17.03
N ASP A 78 -14.75 7.75 18.24
CA ASP A 78 -15.47 8.94 18.73
C ASP A 78 -15.25 10.19 17.88
N GLU A 79 -14.08 10.30 17.23
CA GLU A 79 -13.69 11.43 16.38
C GLU A 79 -14.02 11.26 14.90
N PHE A 80 -14.82 10.23 14.52
CA PHE A 80 -15.10 9.90 13.12
C PHE A 80 -16.34 10.60 12.54
N GLY A 81 -17.17 11.23 13.40
CA GLY A 81 -18.45 11.82 12.98
C GLY A 81 -18.34 12.97 11.99
N ASP A 82 -17.21 13.66 11.90
CA ASP A 82 -16.93 14.78 11.01
C ASP A 82 -15.80 14.51 10.00
N VAL A 83 -15.40 13.25 9.86
CA VAL A 83 -14.36 12.83 8.88
C VAL A 83 -14.96 12.78 7.48
N ASP A 84 -14.25 13.36 6.50
CA ASP A 84 -14.66 13.41 5.09
C ASP A 84 -14.13 12.22 4.28
N PHE A 85 -12.92 11.74 4.60
CA PHE A 85 -12.25 10.68 3.85
C PHE A 85 -11.52 9.73 4.82
N VAL A 86 -11.91 8.45 4.79
CA VAL A 86 -11.29 7.41 5.61
C VAL A 86 -10.44 6.50 4.72
N ILE A 87 -9.22 6.20 5.15
CA ILE A 87 -8.37 5.20 4.50
C ILE A 87 -8.19 4.01 5.45
N GLU A 88 -8.76 2.87 5.10
CA GLU A 88 -8.59 1.63 5.82
C GLU A 88 -7.28 0.96 5.41
N ALA A 89 -6.42 0.65 6.39
CA ALA A 89 -5.09 0.05 6.25
C ALA A 89 -4.87 -1.09 7.28
N VAL A 90 -5.94 -1.80 7.66
CA VAL A 90 -5.88 -2.96 8.57
C VAL A 90 -5.34 -4.21 7.83
N PRO A 91 -5.02 -5.33 8.53
CA PRO A 91 -4.48 -6.53 7.89
C PRO A 91 -5.30 -7.02 6.69
N GLU A 92 -4.60 -7.55 5.68
CA GLU A 92 -5.15 -7.94 4.36
C GLU A 92 -6.01 -9.22 4.45
N LYS A 93 -7.09 -9.13 5.24
CA LYS A 93 -8.09 -10.19 5.45
C LYS A 93 -9.48 -9.64 5.19
N LEU A 94 -10.19 -10.21 4.21
CA LEU A 94 -11.47 -9.71 3.72
C LEU A 94 -12.50 -9.50 4.85
N GLU A 95 -12.65 -10.47 5.75
CA GLU A 95 -13.64 -10.41 6.83
C GLU A 95 -13.30 -9.34 7.88
N ILE A 96 -12.00 -9.11 8.16
CA ILE A 96 -11.57 -8.01 9.03
C ILE A 96 -11.93 -6.66 8.38
N LYS A 97 -11.59 -6.49 7.09
CA LYS A 97 -11.89 -5.26 6.36
C LYS A 97 -13.39 -5.02 6.25
N LYS A 98 -14.21 -6.05 5.97
CA LYS A 98 -15.68 -5.93 5.96
C LYS A 98 -16.23 -5.46 7.31
N SER A 99 -15.74 -6.02 8.43
CA SER A 99 -16.13 -5.59 9.76
C SER A 99 -15.80 -4.12 10.01
N VAL A 100 -14.60 -3.68 9.60
CA VAL A 100 -14.19 -2.26 9.69
C VAL A 100 -15.08 -1.37 8.84
N PHE A 101 -15.39 -1.77 7.58
CA PHE A 101 -16.25 -1.01 6.69
C PHE A 101 -17.68 -0.88 7.21
N ALA A 102 -18.24 -1.93 7.80
CA ALA A 102 -19.55 -1.89 8.45
C ALA A 102 -19.57 -0.92 9.65
N GLU A 103 -18.49 -0.88 10.43
CA GLU A 103 -18.37 0.06 11.55
C GLU A 103 -18.18 1.50 11.06
N LEU A 104 -17.34 1.73 10.04
CA LEU A 104 -17.16 3.04 9.41
C LEU A 104 -18.47 3.58 8.82
N ASP A 105 -19.26 2.70 8.20
CA ASP A 105 -20.58 3.08 7.68
C ASP A 105 -21.53 3.60 8.78
N ARG A 106 -21.36 3.09 10.01
CA ARG A 106 -22.18 3.47 11.17
C ARG A 106 -21.72 4.78 11.82
N VAL A 107 -20.39 5.00 11.92
CA VAL A 107 -19.82 6.09 12.73
C VAL A 107 -19.48 7.35 11.94
N CYS A 108 -19.21 7.25 10.64
CA CYS A 108 -18.87 8.39 9.81
C CYS A 108 -20.13 9.11 9.30
N GLN A 109 -20.01 10.41 9.06
CA GLN A 109 -21.05 11.18 8.38
C GLN A 109 -21.46 10.56 7.04
N SER A 110 -22.71 10.79 6.61
CA SER A 110 -23.28 10.15 5.42
C SER A 110 -22.57 10.50 4.10
N THR A 111 -21.83 11.60 4.06
CA THR A 111 -21.07 12.08 2.90
C THR A 111 -19.64 11.54 2.84
N ALA A 112 -19.15 10.91 3.91
CA ALA A 112 -17.78 10.43 3.98
C ALA A 112 -17.49 9.37 2.91
N ILE A 113 -16.32 9.48 2.26
CA ILE A 113 -15.80 8.46 1.36
C ILE A 113 -15.00 7.45 2.19
N LEU A 114 -15.28 6.17 1.97
CA LEU A 114 -14.61 5.05 2.62
C LEU A 114 -13.65 4.40 1.63
N ALA A 115 -12.37 4.62 1.83
CA ALA A 115 -11.32 4.10 0.96
C ALA A 115 -10.58 2.93 1.63
N THR A 116 -10.08 1.99 0.84
CA THR A 116 -9.23 0.89 1.30
C THR A 116 -7.86 0.94 0.64
N ASN A 117 -6.82 0.69 1.44
CA ASN A 117 -5.44 0.54 0.95
C ASN A 117 -5.11 -0.90 0.53
N THR A 118 -6.11 -1.74 0.32
CA THR A 118 -5.88 -3.13 -0.14
C THR A 118 -5.09 -3.14 -1.45
N SER A 119 -4.23 -4.14 -1.61
CA SER A 119 -3.47 -4.38 -2.85
C SER A 119 -4.11 -5.41 -3.78
N ALA A 120 -5.09 -6.19 -3.28
CA ALA A 120 -5.63 -7.33 -4.04
C ALA A 120 -7.09 -7.69 -3.74
N LEU A 121 -7.65 -7.25 -2.60
CA LEU A 121 -9.02 -7.63 -2.22
C LEU A 121 -10.06 -6.83 -3.00
N SER A 122 -11.22 -7.45 -3.18
CA SER A 122 -12.32 -6.87 -3.95
C SER A 122 -12.93 -5.64 -3.27
N ILE A 123 -12.86 -4.48 -3.94
CA ILE A 123 -13.51 -3.24 -3.53
C ILE A 123 -15.03 -3.43 -3.49
N THR A 124 -15.57 -4.12 -4.49
CA THR A 124 -16.99 -4.46 -4.58
C THR A 124 -17.47 -5.29 -3.37
N ALA A 125 -16.66 -6.26 -2.92
CA ALA A 125 -17.00 -7.07 -1.75
C ALA A 125 -16.94 -6.26 -0.44
N LEU A 126 -16.06 -5.27 -0.33
CA LEU A 126 -16.00 -4.34 0.80
C LEU A 126 -17.17 -3.36 0.78
N ALA A 127 -17.50 -2.83 -0.39
CA ALA A 127 -18.65 -1.94 -0.59
C ALA A 127 -19.96 -2.61 -0.16
N ALA A 128 -20.12 -3.90 -0.42
CA ALA A 128 -21.31 -4.67 -0.03
C ALA A 128 -21.49 -4.80 1.50
N ALA A 129 -20.47 -4.51 2.29
CA ALA A 129 -20.57 -4.45 3.75
C ALA A 129 -21.12 -3.11 4.28
N THR A 130 -21.42 -2.15 3.40
CA THR A 130 -21.87 -0.81 3.76
C THR A 130 -23.26 -0.52 3.14
N LYS A 131 -23.93 0.50 3.65
CA LYS A 131 -25.17 1.06 3.07
C LYS A 131 -24.90 2.15 2.03
N ARG A 132 -23.62 2.49 1.81
CA ARG A 132 -23.14 3.53 0.87
C ARG A 132 -22.12 2.97 -0.16
N PRO A 133 -22.45 1.90 -0.90
CA PRO A 133 -21.48 1.26 -1.80
C PRO A 133 -20.95 2.18 -2.90
N THR A 134 -21.68 3.25 -3.23
CA THR A 134 -21.27 4.27 -4.19
C THR A 134 -20.15 5.17 -3.69
N GLN A 135 -19.93 5.24 -2.37
CA GLN A 135 -18.90 6.03 -1.69
C GLN A 135 -17.70 5.16 -1.24
N VAL A 136 -17.60 3.92 -1.71
CA VAL A 136 -16.47 3.03 -1.43
C VAL A 136 -15.55 2.99 -2.63
N VAL A 137 -14.21 3.11 -2.36
CA VAL A 137 -13.17 3.19 -3.39
C VAL A 137 -11.89 2.51 -2.92
N GLY A 138 -11.12 1.93 -3.81
CA GLY A 138 -9.74 1.55 -3.54
C GLY A 138 -8.82 2.78 -3.63
N PHE A 139 -7.91 2.94 -2.67
CA PHE A 139 -6.95 4.05 -2.62
C PHE A 139 -5.58 3.49 -2.22
N HIS A 140 -4.96 2.80 -3.19
CA HIS A 140 -3.82 1.94 -2.97
C HIS A 140 -2.51 2.71 -3.05
N PHE A 141 -1.86 2.88 -1.89
CA PHE A 141 -0.50 3.41 -1.77
C PHE A 141 0.54 2.31 -1.99
N PHE A 142 1.69 2.73 -2.48
CA PHE A 142 2.88 1.86 -2.59
C PHE A 142 3.85 2.12 -1.45
N ASN A 143 4.45 1.05 -0.94
CA ASN A 143 5.41 1.11 0.17
C ASN A 143 6.81 1.52 -0.35
N PRO A 144 7.48 2.51 0.31
CA PRO A 144 6.99 3.36 1.40
C PRO A 144 6.06 4.49 0.92
N ALA A 145 4.92 4.69 1.59
CA ALA A 145 3.94 5.70 1.19
C ALA A 145 4.52 7.13 1.19
N SER A 146 5.47 7.41 2.06
CA SER A 146 6.16 8.70 2.17
C SER A 146 7.08 9.02 0.97
N VAL A 147 7.49 8.00 0.20
CA VAL A 147 8.44 8.11 -0.92
C VAL A 147 7.76 7.90 -2.27
N MET A 148 6.95 6.84 -2.38
CA MET A 148 6.30 6.46 -3.63
C MET A 148 5.23 7.46 -4.02
N LYS A 149 5.30 7.95 -5.26
CA LYS A 149 4.38 8.99 -5.75
C LYS A 149 3.05 8.43 -6.26
N LEU A 150 3.04 7.20 -6.74
CA LEU A 150 1.89 6.59 -7.39
C LEU A 150 0.81 6.22 -6.37
N ILE A 151 -0.46 6.45 -6.75
CA ILE A 151 -1.64 5.88 -6.09
C ILE A 151 -2.54 5.28 -7.17
N GLU A 152 -3.00 4.05 -6.98
CA GLU A 152 -4.08 3.48 -7.76
C GLU A 152 -5.42 3.82 -7.10
N VAL A 153 -6.26 4.58 -7.82
CA VAL A 153 -7.64 4.87 -7.42
C VAL A 153 -8.55 3.88 -8.13
N VAL A 154 -9.07 2.92 -7.36
CA VAL A 154 -9.73 1.73 -7.93
C VAL A 154 -11.24 1.79 -7.72
N SER A 155 -12.00 1.78 -8.82
CA SER A 155 -13.47 1.71 -8.75
C SER A 155 -13.93 0.26 -8.57
N GLY A 156 -14.73 -0.01 -7.53
CA GLY A 156 -15.57 -1.20 -7.48
C GLY A 156 -16.79 -1.08 -8.41
N ALA A 157 -17.62 -2.11 -8.43
CA ALA A 157 -18.77 -2.18 -9.33
C ALA A 157 -19.80 -1.05 -9.14
N GLN A 158 -19.91 -0.51 -7.92
CA GLN A 158 -20.90 0.51 -7.57
C GLN A 158 -20.28 1.89 -7.24
N THR A 159 -18.95 2.00 -7.23
CA THR A 159 -18.27 3.28 -6.96
C THR A 159 -18.76 4.36 -7.93
N SER A 160 -19.26 5.47 -7.39
CA SER A 160 -19.76 6.57 -8.20
C SER A 160 -18.63 7.35 -8.89
N GLN A 161 -18.98 8.04 -9.98
CA GLN A 161 -18.05 8.95 -10.66
C GLN A 161 -17.56 10.07 -9.73
N ASP A 162 -18.46 10.65 -8.93
CA ASP A 162 -18.12 11.71 -7.97
C ASP A 162 -17.13 11.23 -6.91
N THR A 163 -17.30 9.99 -6.43
CA THR A 163 -16.34 9.37 -5.49
C THR A 163 -14.97 9.19 -6.14
N MET A 164 -14.94 8.70 -7.39
CA MET A 164 -13.69 8.55 -8.14
C MET A 164 -13.00 9.89 -8.38
N GLU A 165 -13.71 10.92 -8.77
CA GLU A 165 -13.15 12.25 -9.02
C GLU A 165 -12.65 12.90 -7.74
N THR A 166 -13.40 12.77 -6.65
CA THR A 166 -12.96 13.25 -5.33
C THR A 166 -11.70 12.52 -4.87
N ALA A 167 -11.63 11.20 -4.99
CA ALA A 167 -10.47 10.43 -4.60
C ALA A 167 -9.23 10.77 -5.45
N VAL A 168 -9.41 10.99 -6.76
CA VAL A 168 -8.33 11.44 -7.65
C VAL A 168 -7.81 12.81 -7.23
N SER A 169 -8.71 13.80 -7.05
CA SER A 169 -8.33 15.15 -6.60
C SER A 169 -7.63 15.11 -5.25
N PHE A 170 -8.10 14.28 -4.32
CA PHE A 170 -7.45 14.11 -3.02
C PHE A 170 -6.04 13.52 -3.13
N ALA A 171 -5.82 12.53 -4.00
CA ALA A 171 -4.48 12.01 -4.25
C ALA A 171 -3.53 13.10 -4.78
N GLU A 172 -4.01 13.98 -5.66
CA GLU A 172 -3.25 15.12 -6.18
C GLU A 172 -2.93 16.15 -5.08
N GLU A 173 -3.88 16.44 -4.18
CA GLU A 173 -3.66 17.29 -2.99
C GLU A 173 -2.58 16.70 -2.05
N LEU A 174 -2.54 15.38 -1.93
CA LEU A 174 -1.47 14.66 -1.23
C LEU A 174 -0.13 14.65 -2.01
N ARG A 175 -0.05 15.36 -3.15
CA ARG A 175 1.12 15.41 -4.05
C ARG A 175 1.50 14.03 -4.60
N LYS A 176 0.50 13.18 -4.81
CA LYS A 176 0.62 11.89 -5.46
C LYS A 176 0.20 11.98 -6.93
N ILE A 177 0.52 10.94 -7.68
CA ILE A 177 0.14 10.77 -9.08
C ILE A 177 -0.93 9.67 -9.12
N PRO A 178 -2.23 10.02 -9.21
CA PRO A 178 -3.29 9.05 -9.25
C PRO A 178 -3.43 8.39 -10.63
N VAL A 179 -3.67 7.08 -10.62
CA VAL A 179 -4.08 6.32 -11.81
C VAL A 179 -5.47 5.74 -11.54
N LYS A 180 -6.45 6.07 -12.40
CA LYS A 180 -7.80 5.51 -12.33
C LYS A 180 -7.78 4.07 -12.83
N VAL A 181 -8.27 3.15 -12.01
CA VAL A 181 -8.28 1.72 -12.29
C VAL A 181 -9.69 1.16 -12.07
N LYS A 182 -10.14 0.28 -12.95
CA LYS A 182 -11.30 -0.58 -12.67
C LYS A 182 -10.83 -1.76 -11.85
N GLU A 183 -11.65 -2.20 -10.90
CA GLU A 183 -11.36 -3.36 -10.08
C GLU A 183 -11.00 -4.58 -10.94
N CYS A 184 -9.84 -5.15 -10.70
CA CYS A 184 -9.37 -6.40 -11.27
C CYS A 184 -8.28 -6.99 -10.37
N ALA A 185 -8.03 -8.29 -10.49
CA ALA A 185 -7.01 -8.94 -9.67
C ALA A 185 -5.63 -8.30 -9.90
N GLY A 186 -4.98 -7.88 -8.80
CA GLY A 186 -3.66 -7.24 -8.80
C GLY A 186 -3.64 -5.82 -9.39
N PHE A 187 -4.79 -5.22 -9.63
CA PHE A 187 -4.96 -3.90 -10.23
C PHE A 187 -4.07 -3.72 -11.48
N VAL A 188 -3.42 -2.56 -11.66
CA VAL A 188 -2.52 -2.35 -12.81
C VAL A 188 -1.09 -2.72 -12.46
N VAL A 189 -0.55 -2.20 -11.35
CA VAL A 189 0.89 -2.32 -11.06
C VAL A 189 1.27 -3.76 -10.77
N ASN A 190 0.59 -4.43 -9.83
CA ASN A 190 0.93 -5.82 -9.50
C ASN A 190 0.74 -6.74 -10.71
N ARG A 191 -0.30 -6.52 -11.52
CA ARG A 191 -0.56 -7.31 -12.71
C ARG A 191 0.55 -7.16 -13.76
N VAL A 192 1.00 -5.93 -14.02
CA VAL A 192 2.07 -5.65 -15.01
C VAL A 192 3.42 -6.11 -14.47
N LEU A 193 3.73 -5.75 -13.21
CA LEU A 193 4.99 -6.10 -12.58
C LEU A 193 5.18 -7.62 -12.50
N MET A 194 4.17 -8.35 -12.02
CA MET A 194 4.26 -9.81 -11.93
C MET A 194 4.32 -10.50 -13.28
N ALA A 195 3.64 -10.00 -14.31
CA ALA A 195 3.77 -10.53 -15.65
C ALA A 195 5.21 -10.42 -16.17
N SER A 196 5.83 -9.26 -15.95
CA SER A 196 7.24 -9.04 -16.36
C SER A 196 8.20 -9.87 -15.50
N MET A 197 8.00 -9.90 -14.19
CA MET A 197 8.86 -10.63 -13.26
C MET A 197 8.83 -12.14 -13.53
N ILE A 198 7.65 -12.74 -13.67
CA ILE A 198 7.49 -14.16 -13.97
C ILE A 198 8.18 -14.54 -15.28
N GLU A 199 8.05 -13.71 -16.31
CA GLU A 199 8.70 -13.98 -17.58
C GLU A 199 10.22 -13.88 -17.50
N ILE A 200 10.75 -12.90 -16.77
CA ILE A 200 12.19 -12.78 -16.53
C ILE A 200 12.73 -13.98 -15.75
N LEU A 201 12.01 -14.41 -14.69
CA LEU A 201 12.40 -15.58 -13.91
C LEU A 201 12.40 -16.86 -14.76
N ARG A 202 11.39 -17.06 -15.63
CA ARG A 202 11.34 -18.21 -16.55
C ARG A 202 12.50 -18.18 -17.53
N ALA A 203 12.74 -17.05 -18.17
CA ALA A 203 13.86 -16.91 -19.10
C ALA A 203 15.21 -17.18 -18.42
N GLN A 204 15.36 -16.76 -17.16
CA GLN A 204 16.56 -17.04 -16.38
C GLN A 204 16.69 -18.55 -16.08
N GLU A 205 15.60 -19.23 -15.65
CA GLU A 205 15.59 -20.69 -15.46
C GLU A 205 15.98 -21.44 -16.74
N GLU A 206 15.48 -21.01 -17.90
CA GLU A 206 15.74 -21.65 -19.19
C GLU A 206 17.17 -21.42 -19.70
N LEU A 207 17.69 -20.21 -19.53
CA LEU A 207 18.96 -19.77 -20.10
C LEU A 207 20.13 -19.91 -19.14
N HIS A 208 19.86 -20.17 -17.85
CA HIS A 208 20.85 -20.28 -16.77
C HIS A 208 21.78 -19.07 -16.65
N VAL A 209 21.26 -17.87 -16.90
CA VAL A 209 22.03 -16.63 -16.76
C VAL A 209 22.12 -16.24 -15.28
N PRO A 210 23.30 -15.81 -14.77
CA PRO A 210 23.43 -15.33 -13.40
C PRO A 210 22.47 -14.16 -13.08
N TYR A 211 21.88 -14.14 -11.88
CA TYR A 211 20.89 -13.12 -11.46
C TYR A 211 21.42 -11.70 -11.56
N ASP A 212 22.67 -11.49 -11.11
CA ASP A 212 23.35 -10.20 -11.15
C ASP A 212 23.52 -9.64 -12.57
N GLN A 213 23.75 -10.52 -13.55
CA GLN A 213 23.84 -10.11 -14.97
C GLN A 213 22.47 -9.71 -15.51
N VAL A 214 21.39 -10.42 -15.15
CA VAL A 214 20.02 -10.05 -15.53
C VAL A 214 19.64 -8.74 -14.89
N ASP A 215 19.88 -8.59 -13.58
CA ASP A 215 19.59 -7.36 -12.84
C ASP A 215 20.33 -6.16 -13.43
N ALA A 216 21.63 -6.29 -13.70
CA ALA A 216 22.43 -5.25 -14.33
C ALA A 216 21.92 -4.87 -15.74
N LEU A 217 21.53 -5.86 -16.55
CA LEU A 217 20.98 -5.61 -17.88
C LEU A 217 19.65 -4.86 -17.82
N VAL A 218 18.73 -5.29 -16.95
CA VAL A 218 17.42 -4.67 -16.80
C VAL A 218 17.55 -3.24 -16.25
N GLN A 219 18.45 -2.99 -15.30
CA GLN A 219 18.74 -1.64 -14.82
C GLN A 219 19.27 -0.75 -15.95
N ALA A 220 20.29 -1.22 -16.67
CA ALA A 220 20.96 -0.45 -17.73
C ALA A 220 20.05 -0.13 -18.92
N LYS A 221 19.18 -1.05 -19.32
CA LYS A 221 18.32 -0.91 -20.49
C LYS A 221 16.90 -0.48 -20.18
N GLY A 222 16.36 -0.88 -19.01
CA GLY A 222 15.01 -0.55 -18.56
C GLY A 222 14.89 0.80 -17.87
N GLY A 223 16.01 1.43 -17.51
CA GLY A 223 16.00 2.70 -16.77
C GLY A 223 15.37 2.61 -15.39
N VAL A 224 15.37 1.41 -14.78
CA VAL A 224 14.81 1.15 -13.45
C VAL A 224 15.92 1.19 -12.40
N PRO A 225 15.61 1.63 -11.17
CA PRO A 225 16.63 1.79 -10.13
C PRO A 225 17.16 0.45 -9.57
N MET A 226 16.43 -0.66 -9.81
CA MET A 226 16.71 -1.96 -9.23
C MET A 226 16.32 -3.06 -10.22
N GLY A 227 17.12 -4.12 -10.28
CA GLY A 227 16.81 -5.29 -11.10
C GLY A 227 15.73 -6.19 -10.48
N PRO A 228 15.12 -7.10 -11.27
CA PRO A 228 13.96 -7.88 -10.86
C PRO A 228 14.24 -8.87 -9.73
N PHE A 229 15.41 -9.50 -9.67
CA PHE A 229 15.74 -10.47 -8.61
C PHE A 229 15.97 -9.78 -7.27
N LEU A 230 16.70 -8.67 -7.26
CA LEU A 230 16.89 -7.86 -6.05
C LEU A 230 15.57 -7.24 -5.59
N LEU A 231 14.73 -6.79 -6.51
CA LEU A 231 13.38 -6.28 -6.19
C LEU A 231 12.51 -7.37 -5.56
N ALA A 232 12.53 -8.59 -6.11
CA ALA A 232 11.79 -9.72 -5.54
C ALA A 232 12.23 -10.03 -4.11
N ASP A 233 13.54 -10.05 -3.85
CA ASP A 233 14.09 -10.26 -2.51
C ASP A 233 13.70 -9.15 -1.52
N MET A 234 13.63 -7.91 -1.97
CA MET A 234 13.20 -6.77 -1.15
C MET A 234 11.70 -6.80 -0.84
N LEU A 235 10.86 -7.20 -1.80
CA LEU A 235 9.42 -7.35 -1.61
C LEU A 235 9.09 -8.53 -0.68
N GLY A 236 9.91 -9.57 -0.74
CA GLY A 236 9.70 -10.86 -0.09
C GLY A 236 9.13 -11.88 -1.06
N LEU A 237 9.84 -13.00 -1.22
CA LEU A 237 9.50 -14.03 -2.20
C LEU A 237 8.17 -14.74 -1.91
N ASP A 238 7.77 -14.84 -0.64
CA ASP A 238 6.45 -15.32 -0.22
C ASP A 238 5.33 -14.39 -0.71
N ILE A 239 5.51 -13.08 -0.59
CA ILE A 239 4.56 -12.08 -1.11
C ILE A 239 4.48 -12.17 -2.64
N ALA A 240 5.61 -12.29 -3.32
CA ALA A 240 5.64 -12.46 -4.77
C ALA A 240 4.90 -13.74 -5.20
N LEU A 241 5.09 -14.84 -4.49
CA LEU A 241 4.41 -16.11 -4.74
C LEU A 241 2.90 -16.01 -4.52
N ASP A 242 2.45 -15.35 -3.45
CA ASP A 242 1.03 -15.15 -3.15
C ASP A 242 0.33 -14.28 -4.20
N VAL A 243 1.00 -13.22 -4.65
CA VAL A 243 0.48 -12.35 -5.73
C VAL A 243 0.41 -13.12 -7.04
N ALA A 244 1.45 -13.89 -7.39
CA ALA A 244 1.45 -14.75 -8.58
C ALA A 244 0.28 -15.75 -8.54
N GLY A 245 0.06 -16.43 -7.43
CA GLY A 245 -1.06 -17.37 -7.24
C GLY A 245 -2.43 -16.71 -7.36
N THR A 246 -2.58 -15.48 -6.86
CA THR A 246 -3.81 -14.70 -7.02
C THR A 246 -4.07 -14.35 -8.49
N LEU A 247 -3.03 -13.94 -9.21
CA LEU A 247 -3.11 -13.60 -10.64
C LEU A 247 -3.32 -14.85 -11.51
N GLU A 248 -2.70 -15.98 -11.15
CA GLU A 248 -2.89 -17.25 -11.84
C GLU A 248 -4.34 -17.74 -11.74
N LYS A 249 -4.96 -17.66 -10.56
CA LYS A 249 -6.38 -17.98 -10.38
C LYS A 249 -7.29 -17.09 -11.23
N ALA A 250 -6.94 -15.82 -11.41
CA ALA A 250 -7.74 -14.85 -12.15
C ALA A 250 -7.53 -14.89 -13.66
N TYR A 251 -6.30 -15.14 -14.11
CA TYR A 251 -5.89 -14.93 -15.51
C TYR A 251 -5.25 -16.16 -16.16
N GLY A 252 -5.12 -17.27 -15.44
CA GLY A 252 -4.60 -18.54 -15.95
C GLY A 252 -3.08 -18.70 -15.86
N PRO A 253 -2.54 -19.77 -16.47
CA PRO A 253 -1.19 -20.29 -16.23
C PRO A 253 -0.05 -19.36 -16.65
N ARG A 254 -0.32 -18.31 -17.40
CA ARG A 254 0.69 -17.29 -17.70
C ARG A 254 1.28 -16.62 -16.45
N PHE A 255 0.54 -16.65 -15.33
CA PHE A 255 0.97 -16.15 -14.04
C PHE A 255 1.45 -17.24 -13.09
N ALA A 256 1.53 -18.50 -13.54
CA ALA A 256 2.10 -19.58 -12.74
C ALA A 256 3.52 -19.25 -12.31
N ALA A 257 3.77 -19.29 -11.01
CA ALA A 257 5.09 -18.99 -10.47
C ALA A 257 6.15 -19.97 -11.00
N PRO A 258 7.35 -19.52 -11.41
CA PRO A 258 8.46 -20.38 -11.78
C PRO A 258 8.88 -21.33 -10.66
N LYS A 259 9.51 -22.44 -11.04
CA LYS A 259 9.88 -23.50 -10.07
C LYS A 259 10.81 -22.96 -9.00
N GLU A 260 11.81 -22.20 -9.39
CA GLU A 260 12.82 -21.65 -8.46
C GLU A 260 12.21 -20.75 -7.39
N LEU A 261 11.26 -19.88 -7.76
CA LEU A 261 10.54 -19.04 -6.79
C LEU A 261 9.81 -19.91 -5.74
N ARG A 262 9.14 -20.97 -6.18
CA ARG A 262 8.44 -21.90 -5.27
C ARG A 262 9.43 -22.63 -4.35
N ASP A 263 10.56 -23.10 -4.89
CA ASP A 263 11.59 -23.83 -4.15
C ASP A 263 12.25 -22.96 -3.08
N LEU A 264 12.56 -21.68 -3.41
CA LEU A 264 13.12 -20.73 -2.45
C LEU A 264 12.14 -20.47 -1.30
N VAL A 265 10.88 -20.22 -1.60
CA VAL A 265 9.84 -19.99 -0.58
C VAL A 265 9.65 -21.23 0.29
N ALA A 266 9.60 -22.43 -0.30
CA ALA A 266 9.49 -23.69 0.44
C ALA A 266 10.70 -23.93 1.36
N ALA A 267 11.87 -23.47 0.98
CA ALA A 267 13.09 -23.52 1.80
C ALA A 267 13.20 -22.42 2.87
N GLY A 268 12.19 -21.56 2.99
CA GLY A 268 12.19 -20.43 3.94
C GLY A 268 13.14 -19.28 3.55
N LYS A 269 13.64 -19.27 2.33
CA LYS A 269 14.50 -18.21 1.77
C LYS A 269 13.61 -17.14 1.16
N LEU A 270 13.22 -16.16 1.98
CA LEU A 270 12.21 -15.19 1.63
C LEU A 270 12.77 -13.80 1.25
N GLY A 271 14.05 -13.72 0.93
CA GLY A 271 14.73 -12.49 0.58
C GLY A 271 15.34 -11.77 1.78
N VAL A 272 15.39 -10.43 1.72
CA VAL A 272 16.03 -9.56 2.72
C VAL A 272 15.56 -9.85 4.15
N LYS A 273 14.27 -10.13 4.35
CA LYS A 273 13.70 -10.37 5.68
C LYS A 273 14.23 -11.63 6.39
N THR A 274 14.71 -12.60 5.62
CA THR A 274 15.33 -13.84 6.16
C THR A 274 16.84 -13.89 5.94
N GLY A 275 17.44 -12.86 5.33
CA GLY A 275 18.85 -12.80 4.99
C GLY A 275 19.25 -13.63 3.76
N GLN A 276 18.30 -14.33 3.14
CA GLN A 276 18.55 -15.13 1.94
C GLN A 276 17.30 -15.20 1.05
N GLY A 277 17.50 -15.04 -0.24
CA GLY A 277 16.52 -15.21 -1.32
C GLY A 277 17.27 -15.66 -2.57
N PHE A 278 17.10 -14.94 -3.69
CA PHE A 278 17.96 -15.06 -4.88
C PHE A 278 19.39 -14.64 -4.55
N TYR A 279 19.56 -13.67 -3.65
CA TYR A 279 20.84 -13.23 -3.11
C TYR A 279 20.99 -13.57 -1.62
N THR A 280 22.21 -13.46 -1.13
CA THR A 280 22.50 -13.44 0.32
C THR A 280 22.58 -12.00 0.76
N HIS A 281 21.85 -11.66 1.83
CA HIS A 281 21.73 -10.30 2.35
C HIS A 281 22.39 -10.18 3.72
N THR A 282 23.11 -9.08 3.95
CA THR A 282 23.71 -8.75 5.24
C THR A 282 22.81 -7.79 6.04
N SER A 283 23.13 -7.61 7.34
CA SER A 283 22.35 -6.74 8.23
C SER A 283 22.32 -5.26 7.80
N GLY A 284 23.13 -4.86 6.82
CA GLY A 284 23.16 -3.50 6.26
C GLY A 284 22.22 -3.26 5.08
N ASP A 285 21.63 -4.31 4.54
CA ASP A 285 20.74 -4.23 3.34
C ASP A 285 19.25 -4.01 3.70
N ARG A 286 18.95 -3.77 5.00
CA ARG A 286 17.60 -3.59 5.54
C ARG A 286 17.13 -2.14 5.54
#